data_b7c9b1c405eb12ea544aec498d769b0a
#
_entry.id   b7c9b1c405eb12ea544aec498d769b0a
#
_cell.length_a   1.000
_cell.length_b   1.000
_cell.length_c   1.000
_cell.angle_alpha   90.00
_cell.angle_beta   90.00
_cell.angle_gamma   90.00
#
_symmetry.space_group_name_H-M   'P 1'
#
loop_
_entity.id
_entity.type
_entity.pdbx_description
1 polymer ?
#
loop_
_entity_poly.entity_id
_entity_poly.type
_entity_poly.pdbx_seq_one_letter_code
_entity_poly.pdbx_strand_id
1 'polypeptide(L)' 'MLISVNNQPVPFTPGTSLSSLLLELQFAEKKGIAIAVNQQIVPKSTWSTYTLQENDKVTIIQATQGG' A
#
# COMPACT_ATOMS: atom_id res chain seq x y z
N MET A 1 7.41 -13.04 -6.39
CA MET A 1 6.56 -12.96 -5.18
C MET A 1 5.34 -12.11 -5.43
N LEU A 2 4.24 -12.45 -4.77
CA LEU A 2 2.98 -11.74 -4.96
C LEU A 2 2.45 -11.19 -3.65
N ILE A 3 1.85 -10.02 -3.75
CA ILE A 3 0.98 -9.46 -2.72
C ILE A 3 -0.37 -9.22 -3.35
N SER A 4 -1.37 -8.86 -2.56
CA SER A 4 -2.62 -8.40 -3.12
C SER A 4 -2.79 -6.92 -2.80
N VAL A 5 -3.32 -6.19 -3.76
CA VAL A 5 -3.66 -4.78 -3.58
C VAL A 5 -5.11 -4.62 -3.97
N ASN A 6 -5.95 -4.29 -3.01
CA ASN A 6 -7.39 -4.21 -3.20
C ASN A 6 -7.95 -5.47 -3.87
N ASN A 7 -7.52 -6.63 -3.36
CA ASN A 7 -7.92 -7.96 -3.82
C ASN A 7 -7.43 -8.31 -5.23
N GLN A 8 -6.42 -7.61 -5.72
CA GLN A 8 -5.82 -7.91 -7.01
C GLN A 8 -4.39 -8.38 -6.81
N PRO A 9 -3.96 -9.48 -7.44
CA PRO A 9 -2.57 -9.93 -7.30
C PRO A 9 -1.63 -8.94 -7.99
N VAL A 10 -0.56 -8.59 -7.29
CA VAL A 10 0.44 -7.67 -7.81
C VAL A 10 1.81 -8.27 -7.52
N PRO A 11 2.66 -8.42 -8.54
CA PRO A 11 4.03 -8.87 -8.31
C PRO A 11 4.84 -7.79 -7.60
N PHE A 12 5.77 -8.22 -6.77
CA PHE A 12 6.66 -7.28 -6.09
C PHE A 12 8.03 -7.91 -5.91
N THR A 13 9.02 -7.06 -5.69
CA THR A 13 10.38 -7.49 -5.43
C THR A 13 10.62 -7.53 -3.92
N PRO A 14 11.22 -8.61 -3.39
CA PRO A 14 11.54 -8.65 -1.96
C PRO A 14 12.33 -7.43 -1.52
N GLY A 15 11.97 -6.89 -0.36
CA GLY A 15 12.60 -5.69 0.16
C GLY A 15 11.92 -4.39 -0.26
N THR A 16 10.91 -4.46 -1.11
CA THR A 16 10.16 -3.28 -1.51
C THR A 16 9.42 -2.70 -0.32
N SER A 17 9.56 -1.40 -0.11
CA SER A 17 8.81 -0.72 0.94
C SER A 17 7.40 -0.40 0.45
N LEU A 18 6.50 -0.18 1.39
CA LEU A 18 5.15 0.23 1.06
C LEU A 18 5.16 1.55 0.29
N SER A 19 6.03 2.45 0.68
CA SER A 19 6.17 3.73 -0.01
C SER A 19 6.55 3.53 -1.48
N SER A 20 7.50 2.63 -1.75
CA SER A 20 7.91 2.34 -3.13
C SER A 20 6.79 1.73 -3.94
N LEU A 21 6.00 0.85 -3.32
CA LEU A 21 4.86 0.26 -4.01
C LEU A 21 3.85 1.33 -4.40
N LEU A 22 3.55 2.25 -3.49
CA LEU A 22 2.59 3.31 -3.77
C LEU A 22 3.08 4.24 -4.86
N LEU A 23 4.38 4.49 -4.90
CA LEU A 23 4.97 5.29 -5.98
C LEU A 23 4.79 4.60 -7.32
N GLU A 24 5.04 3.31 -7.37
CA GLU A 24 4.91 2.52 -8.58
C GLU A 24 3.47 2.48 -9.08
N LEU A 25 2.52 2.40 -8.15
CA LEU A 25 1.10 2.36 -8.48
C LEU A 25 0.49 3.75 -8.67
N GLN A 26 1.30 4.79 -8.55
CA GLN A 26 0.89 6.18 -8.74
C GLN A 26 -0.06 6.68 -7.66
N PHE A 27 0.05 6.12 -6.47
CA PHE A 27 -0.72 6.58 -5.32
C PHE A 27 0.08 7.47 -4.39
N ALA A 28 1.39 7.61 -4.60
CA ALA A 28 2.25 8.29 -3.64
C ALA A 28 1.87 9.76 -3.43
N GLU A 29 1.34 10.40 -4.46
CA GLU A 29 0.96 11.81 -4.38
C GLU A 29 -0.51 12.03 -4.13
N LYS A 30 -1.29 10.95 -4.00
CA LYS A 30 -2.71 11.07 -3.75
C LYS A 30 -2.95 11.52 -2.31
N LYS A 31 -3.85 12.45 -2.15
CA LYS A 31 -4.25 12.90 -0.82
C LYS A 31 -5.44 12.11 -0.35
N GLY A 32 -5.58 12.03 0.97
CA GLY A 32 -6.73 11.39 1.57
C GLY A 32 -6.74 9.88 1.44
N ILE A 33 -5.59 9.26 1.25
CA ILE A 33 -5.54 7.80 1.24
C ILE A 33 -5.06 7.27 2.58
N ALA A 34 -5.57 6.11 2.93
CA ALA A 34 -5.11 5.34 4.07
C ALA A 34 -4.74 3.95 3.58
N ILE A 35 -3.74 3.38 4.20
CA ILE A 35 -3.24 2.06 3.80
C ILE A 35 -3.38 1.12 4.98
N ALA A 36 -3.92 -0.06 4.71
CA ALA A 36 -3.93 -1.14 5.67
C ALA A 36 -3.18 -2.32 5.06
N VAL A 37 -2.40 -3.00 5.88
CA VAL A 37 -1.73 -4.23 5.48
C VAL A 37 -2.17 -5.30 6.44
N ASN A 38 -2.76 -6.38 5.90
CA ASN A 38 -3.30 -7.48 6.70
C ASN A 38 -4.26 -6.96 7.77
N GLN A 39 -5.13 -6.01 7.37
CA GLN A 39 -6.19 -5.45 8.21
C GLN A 39 -5.68 -4.53 9.33
N GLN A 40 -4.43 -4.09 9.22
CA GLN A 40 -3.88 -3.15 10.20
C GLN A 40 -3.49 -1.87 9.48
N ILE A 41 -3.94 -0.75 10.00
CA ILE A 41 -3.61 0.56 9.42
C ILE A 41 -2.12 0.83 9.59
N VAL A 42 -1.48 1.24 8.50
CA VAL A 42 -0.07 1.61 8.50
C VAL A 42 0.01 3.13 8.33
N PRO A 43 0.47 3.85 9.35
CA PRO A 43 0.57 5.32 9.26
C PRO A 43 1.52 5.74 8.14
N LYS A 44 1.22 6.87 7.52
CA LYS A 44 2.03 7.38 6.42
C LYS A 44 3.49 7.54 6.82
N SER A 45 3.75 7.94 8.06
CA SER A 45 5.12 8.11 8.55
C SER A 45 5.92 6.82 8.55
N THR A 46 5.25 5.66 8.47
CA THR A 46 5.90 4.36 8.50
C THR A 46 6.04 3.75 7.11
N TRP A 47 5.41 4.32 6.10
CA TRP A 47 5.37 3.71 4.76
C TRP A 47 6.77 3.49 4.19
N SER A 48 7.70 4.40 4.42
CA SER A 48 9.03 4.29 3.85
C SER A 48 9.87 3.20 4.52
N THR A 49 9.52 2.82 5.73
CA THR A 49 10.25 1.78 6.45
C THR A 49 9.50 0.44 6.52
N TYR A 50 8.26 0.42 6.07
CA TYR A 50 7.47 -0.80 6.08
C TYR A 50 7.86 -1.67 4.89
N THR A 51 8.44 -2.82 5.15
CA THR A 51 8.88 -3.75 4.10
C THR A 51 7.77 -4.76 3.83
N LEU A 52 7.40 -4.90 2.56
CA LEU A 52 6.37 -5.84 2.16
C LEU A 52 6.88 -7.27 2.20
N GLN A 53 5.98 -8.17 2.59
CA GLN A 53 6.24 -9.59 2.66
C GLN A 53 5.36 -10.32 1.66
N GLU A 54 5.77 -11.50 1.26
CA GLU A 54 4.95 -12.32 0.38
C GLU A 54 3.59 -12.60 1.00
N ASN A 55 2.57 -12.51 0.17
CA ASN A 55 1.17 -12.73 0.55
C ASN A 55 0.57 -11.63 1.43
N ASP A 56 1.26 -10.51 1.58
CA ASP A 56 0.66 -9.37 2.28
C ASP A 56 -0.59 -8.90 1.54
N LYS A 57 -1.59 -8.56 2.30
CA LYS A 57 -2.83 -8.04 1.75
C LYS A 57 -2.89 -6.54 2.00
N VAL A 58 -2.66 -5.79 0.94
CA VAL A 58 -2.64 -4.33 1.01
C VAL A 58 -4.00 -3.80 0.61
N THR A 59 -4.58 -2.96 1.45
CA THR A 59 -5.84 -2.30 1.14
C THR A 59 -5.60 -0.80 1.08
N ILE A 60 -5.92 -0.22 -0.06
CA ILE A 60 -5.81 1.23 -0.24
C ILE A 60 -7.20 1.81 -0.10
N ILE A 61 -7.36 2.64 0.91
CA ILE A 61 -8.64 3.28 1.19
C ILE A 61 -8.50 4.74 0.78
N GLN A 62 -9.32 5.16 -0.16
CA GLN A 62 -9.27 6.52 -0.67
C GLN A 62 -10.49 7.26 -0.15
N ALA A 63 -10.24 8.30 0.63
CA ALA A 63 -11.33 9.11 1.14
C ALA A 63 -11.96 9.88 -0.01
N THR A 64 -13.27 9.73 -0.15
CA THR A 64 -13.99 10.51 -1.13
C THR A 64 -14.19 11.90 -0.58
N GLN A 65 -13.67 12.88 -1.30
CA GLN A 65 -13.96 14.25 -0.98
C GLN A 65 -15.38 14.52 -1.44
N GLY A 66 -16.29 14.38 -0.54
CA GLY A 66 -17.72 14.46 -0.85
C GLY A 66 -18.17 15.82 -1.30
N GLY A 67 -17.48 16.29 -2.14
CA GLY A 67 -17.88 17.58 -2.74
C GLY A 67 -17.56 18.63 -1.89
#